data_7c004d42021eaf7a1b4cbe8619abd834
#
_entry.id   7c004d42021eaf7a1b4cbe8619abd834
#
_cell.length_a   1.000
_cell.length_b   1.000
_cell.length_c   1.000
_cell.angle_alpha   90.00
_cell.angle_beta   90.00
_cell.angle_gamma   90.00
#
_symmetry.space_group_name_H-M   'P 1'
#
loop_
_entity.id
_entity.type
_entity.pdbx_description
1 polymer ?
#
loop_
_entity_poly.entity_id
_entity_poly.type
_entity_poly.pdbx_seq_one_letter_code
_entity_poly.pdbx_strand_id
1 'polypeptide(L)'
;MSENKPVFDVSRQVEIKLQAAEGTKTITVRFPTDEEWVERQRRRKIIIKQLGRGISETVIPSSEDADAELLAKLRVGDGPDVDAFEASRILEQLGQADVDDVVPEAGAFRVLVRVPGGITAHVLRMPSAKDVIEYRRAFARILDLPFNKQELTVNLGAAGTLYQKLCQETEGYAGSVPVVHQAVAVKAAIDALEAGFEVNRPANF
;
A
#
# COMPACT_ATOMS: atom_id res chain seq x y z
N MET A 1 21.28 19.83 -18.10
CA MET A 1 20.79 18.66 -17.36
C MET A 1 19.79 19.19 -16.35
N SER A 2 18.49 18.93 -16.56
CA SER A 2 17.45 19.33 -15.61
C SER A 2 17.62 18.45 -14.38
N GLU A 3 17.94 19.03 -13.22
CA GLU A 3 17.89 18.31 -11.94
C GLU A 3 16.46 17.84 -11.76
N ASN A 4 16.22 16.54 -11.93
CA ASN A 4 14.95 15.92 -11.61
C ASN A 4 14.74 16.06 -10.10
N LYS A 5 14.00 17.07 -9.68
CA LYS A 5 13.61 17.21 -8.27
C LYS A 5 12.81 15.96 -7.88
N PRO A 6 13.10 15.36 -6.71
CA PRO A 6 12.35 14.21 -6.24
C PRO A 6 10.86 14.60 -6.12
N VAL A 7 10.01 13.73 -6.64
CA VAL A 7 8.55 13.88 -6.60
C VAL A 7 8.05 13.58 -5.18
N PHE A 8 8.68 12.61 -4.51
CA PHE A 8 8.30 12.15 -3.18
C PHE A 8 9.51 12.09 -2.25
N ASP A 9 9.37 12.62 -1.03
CA ASP A 9 10.42 12.69 -0.03
C ASP A 9 9.84 12.33 1.35
N VAL A 10 10.19 11.16 1.86
CA VAL A 10 9.73 10.65 3.16
C VAL A 10 10.24 11.47 4.36
N SER A 11 11.32 12.25 4.17
CA SER A 11 11.87 13.08 5.24
C SER A 11 11.11 14.39 5.46
N ARG A 12 10.25 14.75 4.51
CA ARG A 12 9.46 15.98 4.60
C ARG A 12 8.28 15.81 5.53
N GLN A 13 8.01 16.88 6.26
CA GLN A 13 6.74 17.03 6.96
C GLN A 13 5.65 17.38 5.94
N VAL A 14 4.47 16.82 6.15
CA VAL A 14 3.30 16.99 5.28
C VAL A 14 2.23 17.79 6.03
N GLU A 15 1.77 18.88 5.42
CA GLU A 15 0.60 19.59 5.89
C GLU A 15 -0.67 18.97 5.28
N ILE A 16 -1.57 18.50 6.13
CA ILE A 16 -2.84 17.90 5.72
C ILE A 16 -3.99 18.80 6.14
N LYS A 17 -4.83 19.13 5.16
CA LYS A 17 -6.05 19.92 5.37
C LYS A 17 -7.26 19.00 5.40
N LEU A 18 -7.98 19.02 6.51
CA LEU A 18 -9.23 18.28 6.68
C LEU A 18 -10.40 19.24 6.67
N GLN A 19 -11.43 18.90 5.92
CA GLN A 19 -12.72 19.56 6.01
C GLN A 19 -13.50 18.96 7.19
N ALA A 20 -13.72 19.75 8.22
CA ALA A 20 -14.55 19.41 9.37
C ALA A 20 -15.84 20.26 9.36
N ALA A 21 -16.83 19.89 10.14
CA ALA A 21 -18.09 20.65 10.25
C ALA A 21 -17.87 22.11 10.70
N GLU A 22 -16.84 22.34 11.49
CA GLU A 22 -16.48 23.65 12.04
C GLU A 22 -15.49 24.46 11.18
N GLY A 23 -15.14 23.95 9.97
CA GLY A 23 -14.18 24.59 9.07
C GLY A 23 -13.01 23.68 8.69
N THR A 24 -11.95 24.26 8.12
CA THR A 24 -10.76 23.51 7.72
C THR A 24 -9.78 23.39 8.87
N LYS A 25 -9.48 22.16 9.30
CA LYS A 25 -8.37 21.84 10.22
C LYS A 25 -7.10 21.60 9.43
N THR A 26 -5.97 22.15 9.85
CA THR A 26 -4.65 21.86 9.26
C THR A 26 -3.78 21.21 10.32
N ILE A 27 -3.19 20.10 9.99
CA ILE A 27 -2.24 19.38 10.84
C ILE A 27 -0.94 19.14 10.08
N THR A 28 0.18 19.18 10.80
CA THR A 28 1.50 18.82 10.27
C THR A 28 1.91 17.46 10.82
N VAL A 29 2.30 16.56 9.95
CA VAL A 29 2.73 15.21 10.32
C VAL A 29 4.02 14.85 9.60
N ARG A 30 4.83 13.98 10.22
CA ARG A 30 5.88 13.26 9.50
C ARG A 30 5.30 12.06 8.77
N PHE A 31 6.00 11.57 7.77
CA PHE A 31 5.62 10.32 7.11
C PHE A 31 5.88 9.12 8.05
N PRO A 32 4.99 8.11 8.10
CA PRO A 32 5.22 6.91 8.88
C PRO A 32 6.42 6.10 8.38
N THR A 33 7.16 5.48 9.28
CA THR A 33 8.22 4.51 8.91
C THR A 33 7.61 3.22 8.34
N ASP A 34 8.44 2.39 7.70
CA ASP A 34 7.99 1.10 7.17
C ASP A 34 7.47 0.19 8.28
N GLU A 35 8.09 0.19 9.46
CA GLU A 35 7.64 -0.57 10.62
C GLU A 35 6.28 -0.10 11.12
N GLU A 36 6.03 1.21 11.14
CA GLU A 36 4.76 1.80 11.53
C GLU A 36 3.64 1.44 10.53
N TRP A 37 3.93 1.44 9.23
CA TRP A 37 3.00 0.99 8.20
C TRP A 37 2.68 -0.50 8.32
N VAL A 38 3.70 -1.34 8.52
CA VAL A 38 3.53 -2.79 8.69
C VAL A 38 2.69 -3.08 9.94
N GLU A 39 2.98 -2.42 11.06
CA GLU A 39 2.22 -2.61 12.30
C GLU A 39 0.76 -2.11 12.17
N ARG A 40 0.55 -0.94 11.55
CA ARG A 40 -0.80 -0.46 11.23
C ARG A 40 -1.59 -1.49 10.43
N GLN A 41 -1.00 -2.03 9.36
CA GLN A 41 -1.67 -3.03 8.52
C GLN A 41 -1.95 -4.33 9.28
N ARG A 42 -1.04 -4.75 10.15
CA ARG A 42 -1.20 -5.93 11.00
C ARG A 42 -2.39 -5.80 11.97
N ARG A 43 -2.65 -4.60 12.46
CA ARG A 43 -3.81 -4.31 13.34
C ARG A 43 -5.12 -4.24 12.56
N ARG A 44 -5.08 -3.93 11.27
CA ARG A 44 -6.26 -3.88 10.40
C ARG A 44 -6.67 -5.29 9.98
N LYS A 45 -7.60 -5.88 10.71
CA LYS A 45 -8.17 -7.18 10.39
C LYS A 45 -9.36 -7.01 9.45
N ILE A 46 -9.47 -7.87 8.46
CA ILE A 46 -10.61 -7.92 7.56
C ILE A 46 -11.41 -9.18 7.88
N ILE A 47 -12.65 -9.02 8.29
CA ILE A 47 -13.53 -10.14 8.58
C ILE A 47 -14.45 -10.35 7.38
N ILE A 48 -14.42 -11.55 6.82
CA ILE A 48 -15.28 -12.00 5.74
C ILE A 48 -16.31 -12.95 6.34
N LYS A 49 -17.60 -12.59 6.26
CA LYS A 49 -18.71 -13.47 6.65
C LYS A 49 -19.26 -14.15 5.41
N GLN A 50 -19.35 -15.47 5.43
CA GLN A 50 -20.02 -16.25 4.41
C GLN A 50 -21.52 -16.30 4.72
N LEU A 51 -22.34 -15.64 3.90
CA LEU A 51 -23.81 -15.60 4.08
C LEU A 51 -24.54 -16.75 3.39
N GLY A 52 -23.82 -17.68 2.75
CA GLY A 52 -24.34 -18.77 1.95
C GLY A 52 -24.66 -18.38 0.50
N ARG A 53 -24.91 -19.37 -0.36
CA ARG A 53 -25.18 -19.21 -1.80
C ARG A 53 -24.11 -18.41 -2.56
N GLY A 54 -22.83 -18.45 -2.11
CA GLY A 54 -21.74 -17.71 -2.73
C GLY A 54 -21.71 -16.21 -2.38
N ILE A 55 -22.60 -15.74 -1.48
CA ILE A 55 -22.61 -14.35 -1.02
C ILE A 55 -21.70 -14.23 0.21
N SER A 56 -20.82 -13.24 0.21
CA SER A 56 -19.99 -12.87 1.36
C SER A 56 -20.17 -11.40 1.70
N GLU A 57 -20.12 -11.09 2.99
CA GLU A 57 -20.07 -9.73 3.52
C GLU A 57 -18.67 -9.48 4.08
N THR A 58 -18.03 -8.40 3.65
CA THR A 58 -16.74 -7.97 4.20
C THR A 58 -16.99 -6.92 5.26
N VAL A 59 -16.53 -7.21 6.48
CA VAL A 59 -16.57 -6.28 7.60
C VAL A 59 -15.12 -5.94 7.94
N ILE A 60 -14.76 -4.68 7.82
CA ILE A 60 -13.49 -4.17 8.33
C ILE A 60 -13.79 -3.64 9.72
N PRO A 61 -13.35 -4.33 10.80
CA PRO A 61 -13.49 -3.78 12.14
C PRO A 61 -12.75 -2.44 12.19
N SER A 62 -13.31 -1.47 12.86
CA SER A 62 -12.69 -0.15 12.95
C SER A 62 -11.32 -0.29 13.61
N SER A 63 -10.30 0.20 12.94
CA SER A 63 -8.94 0.35 13.48
C SER A 63 -8.71 1.78 13.97
N GLU A 64 -9.79 2.51 14.15
CA GLU A 64 -9.79 3.96 14.42
C GLU A 64 -8.94 4.32 15.63
N ASP A 65 -9.06 3.55 16.73
CA ASP A 65 -8.24 3.80 17.93
C ASP A 65 -6.74 3.61 17.65
N ALA A 66 -6.39 2.56 16.90
CA ALA A 66 -4.99 2.30 16.53
C ALA A 66 -4.46 3.35 15.54
N ASP A 67 -5.32 3.85 14.65
CA ASP A 67 -4.98 4.92 13.71
C ASP A 67 -4.82 6.26 14.47
N ALA A 68 -5.66 6.55 15.47
CA ALA A 68 -5.52 7.71 16.32
C ALA A 68 -4.20 7.69 17.14
N GLU A 69 -3.86 6.52 17.74
CA GLU A 69 -2.59 6.33 18.44
C GLU A 69 -1.38 6.54 17.52
N LEU A 70 -1.43 6.01 16.29
CA LEU A 70 -0.36 6.20 15.33
C LEU A 70 -0.25 7.67 14.94
N LEU A 71 -1.36 8.32 14.58
CA LEU A 71 -1.36 9.73 14.18
C LEU A 71 -0.78 10.62 15.28
N ALA A 72 -1.11 10.37 16.56
CA ALA A 72 -0.56 11.11 17.67
C ALA A 72 0.98 11.06 17.71
N LYS A 73 1.60 9.93 17.33
CA LYS A 73 3.07 9.77 17.24
C LYS A 73 3.66 10.47 16.01
N LEU A 74 2.87 10.65 14.95
CA LEU A 74 3.32 11.27 13.71
C LEU A 74 3.20 12.79 13.71
N ARG A 75 2.38 13.34 14.57
CA ARG A 75 2.15 14.80 14.65
C ARG A 75 3.42 15.55 14.98
N VAL A 76 3.60 16.70 14.34
CA VAL A 76 4.69 17.62 14.55
C VAL A 76 4.11 18.96 15.04
N GLY A 77 4.49 19.33 16.26
CA GLY A 77 3.99 20.54 16.90
C GLY A 77 2.55 20.41 17.43
N ASP A 78 2.04 21.55 17.92
CA ASP A 78 0.67 21.65 18.40
C ASP A 78 -0.28 21.82 17.21
N GLY A 79 -1.49 21.27 17.32
CA GLY A 79 -2.49 21.38 16.27
C GLY A 79 -3.88 21.03 16.80
N PRO A 80 -4.93 21.18 15.99
CA PRO A 80 -6.30 20.93 16.39
C PRO A 80 -6.51 19.47 16.80
N ASP A 81 -7.48 19.23 17.65
CA ASP A 81 -7.89 17.86 17.98
C ASP A 81 -8.42 17.15 16.74
N VAL A 82 -8.06 15.90 16.61
CA VAL A 82 -8.40 15.01 15.49
C VAL A 82 -9.05 13.78 16.10
N ASP A 83 -10.26 13.47 15.67
CA ASP A 83 -10.94 12.25 16.10
C ASP A 83 -10.37 11.00 15.40
N ALA A 84 -10.79 9.83 15.85
CA ALA A 84 -10.27 8.56 15.35
C ALA A 84 -10.62 8.32 13.88
N PHE A 85 -11.77 8.78 13.40
CA PHE A 85 -12.18 8.68 12.00
C PHE A 85 -11.33 9.63 11.11
N GLU A 86 -11.13 10.87 11.55
CA GLU A 86 -10.24 11.82 10.89
C GLU A 86 -8.80 11.27 10.81
N ALA A 87 -8.31 10.64 11.89
CA ALA A 87 -6.99 10.01 11.94
C ALA A 87 -6.84 8.91 10.87
N SER A 88 -7.84 8.06 10.72
CA SER A 88 -7.84 7.01 9.69
C SER A 88 -7.77 7.59 8.29
N ARG A 89 -8.53 8.65 7.99
CA ARG A 89 -8.51 9.34 6.70
C ARG A 89 -7.16 9.99 6.40
N ILE A 90 -6.51 10.59 7.40
CA ILE A 90 -5.18 11.17 7.26
C ILE A 90 -4.17 10.10 6.87
N LEU A 91 -4.18 8.98 7.58
CA LEU A 91 -3.25 7.88 7.30
C LEU A 91 -3.50 7.24 5.93
N GLU A 92 -4.76 7.20 5.48
CA GLU A 92 -5.09 6.76 4.12
C GLU A 92 -4.52 7.72 3.07
N GLN A 93 -4.66 9.02 3.26
CA GLN A 93 -4.06 10.01 2.35
C GLN A 93 -2.53 9.92 2.31
N LEU A 94 -1.88 9.75 3.47
CA LEU A 94 -0.42 9.59 3.54
C LEU A 94 0.07 8.34 2.80
N GLY A 95 -0.68 7.25 2.89
CA GLY A 95 -0.34 5.99 2.23
C GLY A 95 -0.88 5.87 0.80
N GLN A 96 -1.49 6.93 0.27
CA GLN A 96 -2.08 6.87 -1.07
C GLN A 96 -1.02 6.62 -2.13
N ALA A 97 -1.19 5.52 -2.85
CA ALA A 97 -0.38 5.14 -3.98
C ALA A 97 -1.23 4.30 -4.93
N ASP A 98 -1.31 4.71 -6.18
CA ASP A 98 -2.11 4.03 -7.20
C ASP A 98 -1.24 3.71 -8.41
N VAL A 99 -1.51 2.59 -9.07
CA VAL A 99 -0.84 2.24 -10.33
C VAL A 99 -1.31 3.21 -11.41
N ASP A 100 -0.36 3.93 -12.03
CA ASP A 100 -0.63 4.79 -13.16
C ASP A 100 -0.48 4.01 -14.48
N ASP A 101 0.61 3.25 -14.61
CA ASP A 101 0.87 2.40 -15.79
C ASP A 101 1.87 1.29 -15.46
N VAL A 102 1.88 0.23 -16.29
CA VAL A 102 2.87 -0.84 -16.25
C VAL A 102 3.39 -1.11 -17.66
N VAL A 103 4.64 -0.74 -17.90
CA VAL A 103 5.29 -0.89 -19.20
C VAL A 103 6.21 -2.11 -19.17
N PRO A 104 5.97 -3.13 -20.00
CA PRO A 104 6.90 -4.26 -20.14
C PRO A 104 8.23 -3.80 -20.75
N GLU A 105 9.33 -4.23 -20.15
CA GLU A 105 10.70 -4.04 -20.67
C GLU A 105 11.39 -5.39 -20.84
N ALA A 106 12.60 -5.43 -21.38
CA ALA A 106 13.34 -6.66 -21.59
C ALA A 106 13.68 -7.36 -20.24
N GLY A 107 12.87 -8.32 -19.82
CA GLY A 107 13.04 -9.09 -18.57
C GLY A 107 12.62 -8.34 -17.29
N ALA A 108 11.92 -7.21 -17.42
CA ALA A 108 11.47 -6.37 -16.32
C ALA A 108 10.10 -5.72 -16.61
N PHE A 109 9.55 -5.07 -15.60
CA PHE A 109 8.43 -4.16 -15.69
C PHE A 109 8.85 -2.79 -15.17
N ARG A 110 8.57 -1.74 -15.92
CA ARG A 110 8.58 -0.37 -15.41
C ARG A 110 7.17 -0.06 -14.91
N VAL A 111 7.04 0.04 -13.61
CA VAL A 111 5.77 0.34 -12.93
C VAL A 111 5.74 1.82 -12.58
N LEU A 112 4.79 2.55 -13.12
CA LEU A 112 4.52 3.94 -12.79
C LEU A 112 3.50 3.99 -11.65
N VAL A 113 3.87 4.66 -10.56
CA VAL A 113 3.02 4.77 -9.36
C VAL A 113 2.73 6.24 -9.11
N ARG A 114 1.45 6.57 -9.05
CA ARG A 114 0.96 7.89 -8.68
C ARG A 114 0.96 8.01 -7.17
N VAL A 115 1.68 8.99 -6.67
CA VAL A 115 1.80 9.31 -5.24
C VAL A 115 1.44 10.77 -5.00
N PRO A 116 1.19 11.21 -3.76
CA PRO A 116 1.05 12.63 -3.47
C PRO A 116 2.27 13.42 -3.95
N GLY A 117 2.04 14.32 -4.92
CA GLY A 117 3.10 15.14 -5.53
C GLY A 117 3.46 14.76 -6.97
N GLY A 118 3.05 13.61 -7.49
CA GLY A 118 3.26 13.24 -8.90
C GLY A 118 3.38 11.75 -9.17
N ILE A 119 4.17 11.40 -10.17
CA ILE A 119 4.39 10.01 -10.60
C ILE A 119 5.84 9.63 -10.31
N THR A 120 6.01 8.47 -9.71
CA THR A 120 7.31 7.81 -9.48
C THR A 120 7.42 6.57 -10.37
N ALA A 121 8.64 6.10 -10.64
CA ALA A 121 8.84 4.90 -11.44
C ALA A 121 9.66 3.86 -10.66
N HIS A 122 9.31 2.58 -10.89
CA HIS A 122 9.98 1.42 -10.32
C HIS A 122 10.32 0.44 -11.43
N VAL A 123 11.58 0.14 -11.64
CA VAL A 123 12.01 -0.93 -12.56
C VAL A 123 12.18 -2.20 -11.76
N LEU A 124 11.27 -3.14 -11.95
CA LEU A 124 11.26 -4.42 -11.26
C LEU A 124 11.57 -5.55 -12.27
N ARG A 125 12.62 -6.36 -12.00
CA ARG A 125 12.82 -7.56 -12.82
C ARG A 125 11.56 -8.44 -12.79
N MET A 126 11.32 -9.16 -13.85
CA MET A 126 10.17 -10.06 -13.95
C MET A 126 10.21 -11.10 -12.81
N PRO A 127 9.14 -11.21 -11.99
CA PRO A 127 9.06 -12.18 -10.92
C PRO A 127 9.07 -13.62 -11.49
N SER A 128 9.80 -14.53 -10.86
CA SER A 128 9.68 -15.95 -11.16
C SER A 128 8.41 -16.55 -10.53
N ALA A 129 7.94 -17.69 -11.03
CA ALA A 129 6.82 -18.41 -10.42
C ALA A 129 7.06 -18.70 -8.93
N LYS A 130 8.30 -19.01 -8.54
CA LYS A 130 8.70 -19.21 -7.15
C LYS A 130 8.52 -17.93 -6.33
N ASP A 131 8.94 -16.77 -6.85
CA ASP A 131 8.79 -15.47 -6.19
C ASP A 131 7.31 -15.17 -5.91
N VAL A 132 6.43 -15.39 -6.90
CA VAL A 132 4.99 -15.16 -6.76
C VAL A 132 4.36 -16.09 -5.71
N ILE A 133 4.71 -17.38 -5.72
CA ILE A 133 4.18 -18.36 -4.77
C ILE A 133 4.62 -18.02 -3.33
N GLU A 134 5.91 -17.72 -3.13
CA GLU A 134 6.45 -17.36 -1.82
C GLU A 134 5.80 -16.06 -1.29
N TYR A 135 5.67 -15.06 -2.15
CA TYR A 135 5.00 -13.81 -1.81
C TYR A 135 3.54 -14.02 -1.39
N ARG A 136 2.74 -14.74 -2.20
CA ARG A 136 1.33 -14.99 -1.89
C ARG A 136 1.13 -15.69 -0.56
N ARG A 137 1.98 -16.67 -0.25
CA ARG A 137 1.95 -17.40 1.03
C ARG A 137 2.29 -16.50 2.23
N ALA A 138 3.19 -15.54 2.04
CA ALA A 138 3.65 -14.64 3.09
C ALA A 138 2.77 -13.39 3.23
N PHE A 139 2.16 -12.91 2.11
CA PHE A 139 1.43 -11.64 2.06
C PHE A 139 0.05 -11.70 2.68
N ALA A 140 -0.70 -12.76 2.44
CA ALA A 140 -2.05 -12.91 2.95
C ALA A 140 -2.20 -14.20 3.77
N ARG A 141 -2.81 -14.06 4.93
CA ARG A 141 -3.18 -15.19 5.78
C ARG A 141 -4.67 -15.15 6.03
N ILE A 142 -5.33 -16.27 5.74
CA ILE A 142 -6.74 -16.47 6.03
C ILE A 142 -6.83 -17.43 7.21
N LEU A 143 -7.59 -17.03 8.23
CA LEU A 143 -7.87 -17.84 9.40
C LEU A 143 -9.38 -18.07 9.47
N ASP A 144 -9.79 -19.33 9.50
CA ASP A 144 -11.19 -19.68 9.69
C ASP A 144 -11.61 -19.41 11.14
N LEU A 145 -12.69 -18.69 11.30
CA LEU A 145 -13.31 -18.36 12.58
C LEU A 145 -14.67 -19.08 12.73
N PRO A 146 -15.20 -19.23 13.94
CA PRO A 146 -16.54 -19.75 14.15
C PRO A 146 -17.62 -18.96 13.39
N PHE A 147 -18.76 -19.58 13.14
CA PHE A 147 -19.93 -18.97 12.50
C PHE A 147 -19.72 -18.52 11.04
N ASN A 148 -19.01 -19.34 10.24
CA ASN A 148 -18.75 -19.07 8.82
C ASN A 148 -18.08 -17.71 8.57
N LYS A 149 -17.18 -17.33 9.44
CA LYS A 149 -16.35 -16.13 9.31
C LYS A 149 -14.92 -16.51 8.98
N GLN A 150 -14.24 -15.64 8.25
CA GLN A 150 -12.82 -15.73 7.97
C GLN A 150 -12.15 -14.41 8.36
N GLU A 151 -11.00 -14.48 8.99
CA GLU A 151 -10.14 -13.32 9.24
C GLU A 151 -9.04 -13.31 8.19
N LEU A 152 -8.97 -12.24 7.42
CA LEU A 152 -7.89 -11.98 6.48
C LEU A 152 -6.93 -10.96 7.10
N THR A 153 -5.67 -11.34 7.21
CA THR A 153 -4.58 -10.43 7.58
C THR A 153 -3.62 -10.27 6.42
N VAL A 154 -3.15 -9.03 6.22
CA VAL A 154 -2.20 -8.66 5.16
C VAL A 154 -0.86 -8.28 5.78
N ASN A 155 0.23 -8.80 5.23
CA ASN A 155 1.59 -8.55 5.67
C ASN A 155 2.34 -7.69 4.63
N LEU A 156 2.38 -6.39 4.82
CA LEU A 156 3.13 -5.47 3.96
C LEU A 156 4.63 -5.76 3.94
N GLY A 157 5.20 -6.31 5.02
CA GLY A 157 6.62 -6.70 5.05
C GLY A 157 6.98 -7.75 4.00
N ALA A 158 6.03 -8.63 3.63
CA ALA A 158 6.25 -9.59 2.54
C ALA A 158 6.38 -8.88 1.18
N ALA A 159 5.61 -7.81 0.96
CA ALA A 159 5.75 -7.00 -0.25
C ALA A 159 7.09 -6.27 -0.29
N GLY A 160 7.52 -5.69 0.84
CA GLY A 160 8.84 -5.07 0.98
C GLY A 160 9.98 -6.05 0.68
N THR A 161 9.90 -7.27 1.23
CA THR A 161 10.89 -8.32 0.98
C THR A 161 10.98 -8.69 -0.51
N LEU A 162 9.83 -8.88 -1.17
CA LEU A 162 9.82 -9.18 -2.60
C LEU A 162 10.28 -7.98 -3.41
N TYR A 163 9.86 -6.77 -3.06
CA TYR A 163 10.31 -5.55 -3.72
C TYR A 163 11.84 -5.43 -3.73
N GLN A 164 12.49 -5.58 -2.59
CA GLN A 164 13.96 -5.52 -2.49
C GLN A 164 14.66 -6.55 -3.36
N LYS A 165 14.05 -7.73 -3.54
CA LYS A 165 14.56 -8.80 -4.41
C LYS A 165 14.42 -8.48 -5.90
N LEU A 166 13.36 -7.75 -6.29
CA LEU A 166 13.01 -7.47 -7.69
C LEU A 166 13.50 -6.11 -8.18
N CYS A 167 13.61 -5.13 -7.29
CA CYS A 167 13.89 -3.74 -7.65
C CYS A 167 15.30 -3.60 -8.20
N GLN A 168 15.40 -3.00 -9.38
CA GLN A 168 16.65 -2.66 -10.07
C GLN A 168 16.92 -1.16 -10.01
N GLU A 169 15.86 -0.36 -10.14
CA GLU A 169 15.96 1.10 -10.21
C GLU A 169 14.68 1.76 -9.69
N THR A 170 14.81 2.96 -9.16
CA THR A 170 13.66 3.81 -8.77
C THR A 170 13.93 5.25 -9.17
N GLU A 171 12.88 5.92 -9.60
CA GLU A 171 12.93 7.34 -9.96
C GLU A 171 11.85 8.12 -9.19
N GLY A 172 12.16 9.38 -8.87
CA GLY A 172 11.20 10.30 -8.24
C GLY A 172 11.18 10.26 -6.71
N TYR A 173 12.04 9.46 -6.06
CA TYR A 173 12.16 9.42 -4.60
C TYR A 173 13.42 10.14 -4.11
N ALA A 174 13.27 10.88 -2.99
CA ALA A 174 14.40 11.28 -2.16
C ALA A 174 14.48 10.29 -0.99
N GLY A 175 15.52 9.47 -0.97
CA GLY A 175 15.70 8.44 0.05
C GLY A 175 15.00 7.11 -0.26
N SER A 176 14.53 6.42 0.77
CA SER A 176 13.91 5.10 0.64
C SER A 176 12.49 5.18 0.07
N VAL A 177 12.09 4.14 -0.66
CA VAL A 177 10.71 3.94 -1.13
C VAL A 177 9.88 3.40 0.03
N PRO A 178 8.75 4.03 0.41
CA PRO A 178 7.88 3.52 1.47
C PRO A 178 7.31 2.14 1.15
N VAL A 179 7.19 1.27 2.16
CA VAL A 179 6.67 -0.10 1.98
C VAL A 179 5.26 -0.14 1.37
N VAL A 180 4.44 0.86 1.59
CA VAL A 180 3.10 0.97 0.96
C VAL A 180 3.21 1.18 -0.55
N HIS A 181 4.17 1.98 -1.03
CA HIS A 181 4.43 2.17 -2.46
C HIS A 181 5.09 0.92 -3.07
N GLN A 182 6.02 0.28 -2.32
CA GLN A 182 6.63 -1.00 -2.71
C GLN A 182 5.55 -2.07 -2.94
N ALA A 183 4.54 -2.14 -2.05
CA ALA A 183 3.45 -3.12 -2.16
C ALA A 183 2.60 -2.89 -3.41
N VAL A 184 2.31 -1.64 -3.76
CA VAL A 184 1.58 -1.28 -4.99
C VAL A 184 2.38 -1.69 -6.22
N ALA A 185 3.67 -1.37 -6.28
CA ALA A 185 4.53 -1.70 -7.40
C ALA A 185 4.69 -3.23 -7.60
N VAL A 186 4.90 -3.98 -6.51
CA VAL A 186 4.99 -5.44 -6.54
C VAL A 186 3.70 -6.08 -7.04
N LYS A 187 2.56 -5.62 -6.50
CA LYS A 187 1.25 -6.12 -6.93
C LYS A 187 1.03 -5.88 -8.42
N ALA A 188 1.31 -4.68 -8.91
CA ALA A 188 1.17 -4.32 -10.31
C ALA A 188 2.06 -5.18 -11.23
N ALA A 189 3.31 -5.45 -10.85
CA ALA A 189 4.20 -6.31 -11.61
C ALA A 189 3.70 -7.77 -11.66
N ILE A 190 3.13 -8.29 -10.57
CA ILE A 190 2.54 -9.63 -10.54
C ILE A 190 1.28 -9.69 -11.40
N ASP A 191 0.39 -8.71 -11.27
CA ASP A 191 -0.86 -8.64 -12.05
C ASP A 191 -0.54 -8.57 -13.56
N ALA A 192 0.46 -7.78 -13.97
CA ALA A 192 0.91 -7.68 -15.36
C ALA A 192 1.50 -8.99 -15.87
N LEU A 193 2.28 -9.69 -15.05
CA LEU A 193 2.82 -11.02 -15.39
C LEU A 193 1.68 -12.03 -15.63
N GLU A 194 0.68 -12.04 -14.78
CA GLU A 194 -0.47 -12.96 -14.88
C GLU A 194 -1.34 -12.64 -16.09
N ALA A 195 -1.62 -11.38 -16.36
CA ALA A 195 -2.33 -10.95 -17.57
C ALA A 195 -1.58 -11.37 -18.86
N GLY A 196 -0.25 -11.29 -18.85
CA GLY A 196 0.58 -11.77 -19.98
C GLY A 196 0.51 -13.26 -20.20
N PHE A 197 0.36 -14.08 -19.16
CA PHE A 197 0.15 -15.52 -19.28
C PHE A 197 -1.23 -15.87 -19.83
N GLU A 198 -2.24 -15.09 -19.56
CA GLU A 198 -3.60 -15.32 -20.09
C GLU A 198 -3.68 -15.05 -21.60
N VAL A 199 -2.98 -14.02 -22.08
CA VAL A 199 -2.94 -13.67 -23.52
C VAL A 199 -2.23 -14.73 -24.37
N ASN A 200 -1.28 -15.48 -23.78
CA ASN A 200 -0.50 -16.52 -24.48
C ASN A 200 -1.06 -17.94 -24.32
N ARG A 201 -2.21 -18.14 -23.71
CA ARG A 201 -2.89 -19.43 -23.75
C ARG A 201 -3.44 -19.63 -25.16
N PRO A 202 -2.94 -20.62 -25.94
CA PRO A 202 -3.55 -20.94 -27.20
C PRO A 202 -5.02 -21.33 -26.95
N ALA A 203 -5.92 -20.74 -27.70
CA ALA A 203 -7.37 -21.02 -27.65
C ALA A 203 -7.71 -22.42 -28.17
N ASN A 204 -7.05 -23.44 -27.67
CA ASN A 204 -7.28 -24.82 -28.00
C ASN A 204 -7.20 -25.68 -26.74
N PHE A 205 -8.33 -25.78 -26.09
CA PHE A 205 -8.78 -27.05 -25.48
C PHE A 205 -10.28 -26.99 -25.32
#